data_59567cadc62c3366eb23dbf92e47bd1b
#
_entry.id   59567cadc62c3366eb23dbf92e47bd1b
#
_cell.length_a   1.000
_cell.length_b   1.000
_cell.length_c   1.000
_cell.angle_alpha   90.00
_cell.angle_beta   90.00
_cell.angle_gamma   90.00
#
_symmetry.space_group_name_H-M   'P 1'
#
loop_
_entity.id
_entity.type
_entity.pdbx_description
1 polymer ?
#
loop_
_entity_poly.entity_id
_entity_poly.type
_entity_poly.pdbx_seq_one_letter_code
_entity_poly.pdbx_strand_id
1 'polypeptide(L)'
;MKGIILAGGSGTRLYPITKGVSKQLLPVYDKPMIYYPLSVLMLAGIQEILIISTPEDLPNFIKLLGDGSEIGLLLSYKEQPSPDGLAQAFIIGEQFIGNDDVCLVLGDNIFYGYGFSGMLQNAKKNLLRGKSTVFGYYVNDPERYGVAEFDSDGIVISIEEKPKNPKSNFAVVGLYFYTNEVVQIAKKIKPSHRGELEITSVNQEYLQQHKLKVELLGRGFAWLDTGTHDSLMEAGQFIETIEKRQGLKVACLEEIAYRMNYISLNQLKKLAEPLKKNGYGQYLLKLAKE
;
A
#
# COMPACT_ATOMS: atom_id res chain seq x y z
N MET A 1 2.57 -12.07 10.88
CA MET A 1 1.88 -10.89 10.31
C MET A 1 1.77 -11.05 8.81
N LYS A 2 0.62 -10.75 8.21
CA LYS A 2 0.35 -10.91 6.79
C LYS A 2 0.08 -9.58 6.11
N GLY A 3 0.24 -9.52 4.79
CA GLY A 3 -0.01 -8.33 3.99
C GLY A 3 -1.27 -8.50 3.13
N ILE A 4 -1.99 -7.41 2.92
CA ILE A 4 -3.07 -7.34 1.92
C ILE A 4 -2.80 -6.13 1.03
N ILE A 5 -2.88 -6.33 -0.28
CA ILE A 5 -2.95 -5.24 -1.26
C ILE A 5 -4.36 -5.24 -1.81
N LEU A 6 -5.08 -4.14 -1.61
CA LEU A 6 -6.39 -3.94 -2.23
C LEU A 6 -6.22 -3.21 -3.56
N ALA A 7 -6.31 -3.97 -4.64
CA ALA A 7 -6.12 -3.53 -6.01
C ALA A 7 -7.43 -3.63 -6.82
N GLY A 8 -8.55 -3.36 -6.17
CA GLY A 8 -9.87 -3.33 -6.76
C GLY A 8 -10.29 -1.92 -7.20
N GLY A 9 -11.56 -1.81 -7.60
CA GLY A 9 -12.20 -0.56 -8.01
C GLY A 9 -12.29 -0.39 -9.52
N SER A 10 -13.32 0.34 -9.97
CA SER A 10 -13.67 0.51 -11.38
C SER A 10 -12.71 1.39 -12.18
N GLY A 11 -11.84 2.16 -11.52
CA GLY A 11 -10.88 3.05 -12.19
C GLY A 11 -11.51 4.16 -13.06
N THR A 12 -12.80 4.43 -12.94
CA THR A 12 -13.57 5.31 -13.85
C THR A 12 -13.02 6.72 -13.98
N ARG A 13 -12.36 7.24 -12.93
CA ARG A 13 -11.71 8.55 -12.97
C ARG A 13 -10.53 8.64 -13.96
N LEU A 14 -10.00 7.50 -14.38
CA LEU A 14 -8.91 7.39 -15.37
C LEU A 14 -9.40 6.90 -16.75
N TYR A 15 -10.72 6.91 -17.00
CA TYR A 15 -11.22 6.60 -18.33
C TYR A 15 -10.70 7.63 -19.36
N PRO A 16 -10.37 7.19 -20.62
CA PRO A 16 -10.56 5.82 -21.15
C PRO A 16 -9.40 4.84 -20.88
N ILE A 17 -8.31 5.24 -20.21
CA ILE A 17 -7.09 4.42 -20.02
C ILE A 17 -7.44 3.09 -19.32
N THR A 18 -8.31 3.14 -18.32
CA THR A 18 -8.68 1.99 -17.47
C THR A 18 -9.87 1.18 -18.01
N LYS A 19 -10.29 1.37 -19.27
CA LYS A 19 -11.35 0.53 -19.86
C LYS A 19 -10.91 -0.90 -20.15
N GLY A 20 -9.64 -1.11 -20.42
CA GLY A 20 -9.10 -2.40 -20.80
C GLY A 20 -8.01 -2.94 -19.89
N VAL A 21 -7.71 -2.22 -18.80
CA VAL A 21 -6.65 -2.60 -17.85
C VAL A 21 -6.93 -2.03 -16.48
N SER A 22 -6.64 -2.81 -15.43
CA SER A 22 -6.68 -2.32 -14.06
C SER A 22 -5.79 -1.11 -13.87
N LYS A 23 -6.25 -0.12 -13.09
CA LYS A 23 -5.46 1.05 -12.71
C LYS A 23 -4.07 0.67 -12.16
N GLN A 24 -4.03 -0.32 -11.29
CA GLN A 24 -2.80 -0.75 -10.60
C GLN A 24 -1.80 -1.49 -11.49
N LEU A 25 -2.20 -1.81 -12.74
CA LEU A 25 -1.32 -2.34 -13.78
C LEU A 25 -0.79 -1.25 -14.72
N LEU A 26 -1.28 -0.01 -14.63
CA LEU A 26 -0.74 1.10 -15.39
C LEU A 26 0.71 1.37 -14.99
N PRO A 27 1.55 1.80 -15.94
CA PRO A 27 2.94 2.13 -15.64
C PRO A 27 3.03 3.43 -14.81
N VAL A 28 3.86 3.41 -13.77
CA VAL A 28 4.36 4.60 -13.11
C VAL A 28 5.85 4.64 -13.38
N TYR A 29 6.25 5.47 -14.33
CA TYR A 29 7.57 5.55 -14.93
C TYR A 29 7.99 4.22 -15.59
N ASP A 30 8.81 3.38 -14.95
CA ASP A 30 9.45 2.20 -15.56
C ASP A 30 8.89 0.85 -15.08
N LYS A 31 7.84 0.85 -14.25
CA LYS A 31 7.24 -0.37 -13.70
C LYS A 31 5.74 -0.23 -13.42
N PRO A 32 5.00 -1.36 -13.32
CA PRO A 32 3.58 -1.33 -12.97
C PRO A 32 3.34 -0.71 -11.57
N MET A 33 2.25 0.03 -11.42
CA MET A 33 1.88 0.70 -10.18
C MET A 33 1.84 -0.24 -8.96
N ILE A 34 1.39 -1.48 -9.13
CA ILE A 34 1.30 -2.48 -8.04
C ILE A 34 2.66 -2.78 -7.38
N TYR A 35 3.79 -2.52 -8.05
CA TYR A 35 5.12 -2.73 -7.50
C TYR A 35 5.39 -1.82 -6.29
N TYR A 36 4.82 -0.62 -6.28
CA TYR A 36 5.02 0.33 -5.19
C TYR A 36 4.39 -0.14 -3.88
N PRO A 37 3.08 -0.46 -3.78
CA PRO A 37 2.51 -1.01 -2.55
C PRO A 37 3.10 -2.37 -2.19
N LEU A 38 3.45 -3.21 -3.16
CA LEU A 38 4.13 -4.49 -2.89
C LEU A 38 5.49 -4.26 -2.22
N SER A 39 6.26 -3.28 -2.71
CA SER A 39 7.55 -2.89 -2.10
C SER A 39 7.41 -2.44 -0.64
N VAL A 40 6.33 -1.75 -0.29
CA VAL A 40 6.04 -1.33 1.10
C VAL A 40 5.91 -2.53 2.02
N LEU A 41 5.14 -3.54 1.61
CA LEU A 41 4.98 -4.78 2.39
C LEU A 41 6.31 -5.52 2.53
N MET A 42 7.10 -5.61 1.46
CA MET A 42 8.42 -6.22 1.49
C MET A 42 9.36 -5.49 2.46
N LEU A 43 9.42 -4.15 2.41
CA LEU A 43 10.22 -3.32 3.32
C LEU A 43 9.75 -3.43 4.78
N ALA A 44 8.47 -3.70 5.01
CA ALA A 44 7.95 -4.03 6.32
C ALA A 44 8.36 -5.43 6.81
N GLY A 45 9.01 -6.24 5.98
CA GLY A 45 9.38 -7.62 6.30
C GLY A 45 8.22 -8.60 6.23
N ILE A 46 7.26 -8.35 5.32
CA ILE A 46 6.09 -9.20 5.12
C ILE A 46 6.26 -9.96 3.81
N GLN A 47 6.21 -11.29 3.88
CA GLN A 47 6.39 -12.17 2.73
C GLN A 47 5.10 -12.90 2.31
N GLU A 48 4.15 -13.12 3.24
CA GLU A 48 2.85 -13.69 2.93
C GLU A 48 1.88 -12.54 2.60
N ILE A 49 1.45 -12.45 1.33
CA ILE A 49 0.68 -11.31 0.82
C ILE A 49 -0.52 -11.80 0.01
N LEU A 50 -1.69 -11.25 0.33
CA LEU A 50 -2.93 -11.44 -0.42
C LEU A 50 -3.18 -10.23 -1.32
N ILE A 51 -3.35 -10.46 -2.61
CA ILE A 51 -3.78 -9.46 -3.58
C ILE A 51 -5.28 -9.65 -3.80
N ILE A 52 -6.05 -8.60 -3.52
CA ILE A 52 -7.50 -8.57 -3.73
C ILE A 52 -7.79 -7.64 -4.90
N SER A 53 -8.47 -8.14 -5.93
CA SER A 53 -8.83 -7.37 -7.12
C SER A 53 -10.20 -7.76 -7.66
N THR A 54 -10.66 -7.08 -8.70
CA THR A 54 -11.90 -7.48 -9.39
C THR A 54 -11.73 -8.83 -10.09
N PRO A 55 -12.81 -9.60 -10.33
CA PRO A 55 -12.74 -10.86 -11.07
C PRO A 55 -12.10 -10.69 -12.46
N GLU A 56 -12.38 -9.56 -13.14
CA GLU A 56 -11.89 -9.28 -14.49
C GLU A 56 -10.37 -9.02 -14.51
N ASP A 57 -9.84 -8.33 -13.49
CA ASP A 57 -8.44 -7.91 -13.45
C ASP A 57 -7.51 -8.93 -12.79
N LEU A 58 -8.03 -9.77 -11.88
CA LEU A 58 -7.24 -10.71 -11.08
C LEU A 58 -6.33 -11.62 -11.92
N PRO A 59 -6.77 -12.16 -13.07
CA PRO A 59 -5.88 -12.98 -13.93
C PRO A 59 -4.64 -12.23 -14.41
N ASN A 60 -4.73 -10.91 -14.62
CA ASN A 60 -3.59 -10.10 -15.06
C ASN A 60 -2.57 -9.90 -13.94
N PHE A 61 -3.00 -9.76 -12.68
CA PHE A 61 -2.09 -9.75 -11.53
C PHE A 61 -1.39 -11.09 -11.35
N ILE A 62 -2.12 -12.20 -11.47
CA ILE A 62 -1.53 -13.54 -11.42
C ILE A 62 -0.48 -13.73 -12.53
N LYS A 63 -0.78 -13.28 -13.75
CA LYS A 63 0.16 -13.33 -14.87
C LYS A 63 1.42 -12.49 -14.63
N LEU A 64 1.27 -11.31 -14.01
CA LEU A 64 2.38 -10.39 -13.76
C LEU A 64 3.29 -10.86 -12.64
N LEU A 65 2.73 -11.33 -11.53
CA LEU A 65 3.43 -11.55 -10.26
C LEU A 65 3.64 -13.03 -9.91
N GLY A 66 2.94 -13.96 -10.59
CA GLY A 66 3.02 -15.38 -10.31
C GLY A 66 2.60 -15.72 -8.88
N ASP A 67 3.28 -16.68 -8.29
CA ASP A 67 3.13 -17.06 -6.87
C ASP A 67 4.07 -16.28 -5.93
N GLY A 68 4.92 -15.40 -6.48
CA GLY A 68 5.90 -14.59 -5.75
C GLY A 68 7.19 -15.32 -5.38
N SER A 69 7.30 -16.61 -5.61
CA SER A 69 8.45 -17.43 -5.18
C SER A 69 9.77 -16.97 -5.78
N GLU A 70 9.79 -16.44 -6.99
CA GLU A 70 11.00 -15.93 -7.65
C GLU A 70 11.67 -14.78 -6.89
N ILE A 71 10.88 -13.98 -6.15
CA ILE A 71 11.36 -12.88 -5.30
C ILE A 71 11.20 -13.18 -3.79
N GLY A 72 11.02 -14.45 -3.45
CA GLY A 72 10.95 -14.92 -2.06
C GLY A 72 9.67 -14.53 -1.32
N LEU A 73 8.58 -14.28 -2.04
CA LEU A 73 7.25 -14.03 -1.49
C LEU A 73 6.35 -15.26 -1.64
N LEU A 74 5.25 -15.25 -0.89
CA LEU A 74 4.13 -16.18 -1.03
C LEU A 74 2.89 -15.35 -1.32
N LEU A 75 2.52 -15.26 -2.61
CA LEU A 75 1.39 -14.49 -3.07
C LEU A 75 0.14 -15.37 -3.16
N SER A 76 -0.96 -14.84 -2.64
CA SER A 76 -2.30 -15.39 -2.76
C SER A 76 -3.22 -14.37 -3.42
N TYR A 77 -4.31 -14.82 -4.00
CA TYR A 77 -5.20 -13.99 -4.80
C TYR A 77 -6.64 -14.25 -4.42
N LYS A 78 -7.44 -13.18 -4.28
CA LYS A 78 -8.89 -13.27 -4.05
C LYS A 78 -9.63 -12.19 -4.84
N GLU A 79 -10.85 -12.51 -5.19
CA GLU A 79 -11.74 -11.58 -5.89
C GLU A 79 -12.51 -10.70 -4.90
N GLN A 80 -12.69 -9.43 -5.28
CA GLN A 80 -13.66 -8.51 -4.72
C GLN A 80 -14.71 -8.24 -5.81
N PRO A 81 -15.87 -8.92 -5.78
CA PRO A 81 -16.85 -8.83 -6.87
C PRO A 81 -17.51 -7.45 -6.98
N SER A 82 -17.61 -6.71 -5.86
CA SER A 82 -18.20 -5.37 -5.81
C SER A 82 -17.35 -4.44 -4.92
N PRO A 83 -17.30 -3.14 -5.22
CA PRO A 83 -16.48 -2.18 -4.48
C PRO A 83 -17.21 -1.72 -3.20
N ASP A 84 -17.51 -2.65 -2.29
CA ASP A 84 -18.31 -2.40 -1.07
C ASP A 84 -17.51 -1.71 0.04
N GLY A 85 -16.35 -1.14 -0.27
CA GLY A 85 -15.50 -0.37 0.64
C GLY A 85 -14.20 -1.07 1.03
N LEU A 86 -13.27 -0.28 1.60
CA LEU A 86 -11.91 -0.76 1.90
C LEU A 86 -11.89 -1.82 3.01
N ALA A 87 -12.77 -1.70 4.01
CA ALA A 87 -12.80 -2.64 5.13
C ALA A 87 -13.29 -4.04 4.73
N GLN A 88 -13.95 -4.19 3.57
CA GLN A 88 -14.33 -5.50 3.02
C GLN A 88 -13.09 -6.39 2.79
N ALA A 89 -11.91 -5.81 2.57
CA ALA A 89 -10.67 -6.55 2.38
C ALA A 89 -10.36 -7.51 3.56
N PHE A 90 -10.72 -7.14 4.79
CA PHE A 90 -10.50 -7.99 5.96
C PHE A 90 -11.52 -9.14 6.05
N ILE A 91 -12.73 -8.93 5.55
CA ILE A 91 -13.76 -9.97 5.46
C ILE A 91 -13.38 -10.99 4.38
N ILE A 92 -13.02 -10.52 3.18
CA ILE A 92 -12.54 -11.37 2.07
C ILE A 92 -11.27 -12.12 2.48
N GLY A 93 -10.37 -11.41 3.18
CA GLY A 93 -9.07 -11.93 3.63
C GLY A 93 -9.12 -12.77 4.90
N GLU A 94 -10.25 -12.93 5.60
CA GLU A 94 -10.33 -13.54 6.92
C GLU A 94 -9.59 -14.88 7.02
N GLN A 95 -9.86 -15.79 6.10
CA GLN A 95 -9.24 -17.11 6.09
C GLN A 95 -7.71 -17.04 5.86
N PHE A 96 -7.25 -16.09 5.02
CA PHE A 96 -5.84 -15.83 4.79
C PHE A 96 -5.19 -15.21 6.03
N ILE A 97 -5.82 -14.21 6.65
CA ILE A 97 -5.32 -13.55 7.86
C ILE A 97 -5.17 -14.58 9.00
N GLY A 98 -6.19 -15.43 9.21
CA GLY A 98 -6.17 -16.39 10.31
C GLY A 98 -6.05 -15.69 11.66
N ASN A 99 -5.04 -16.03 12.43
CA ASN A 99 -4.74 -15.45 13.75
C ASN A 99 -3.65 -14.36 13.70
N ASP A 100 -3.19 -13.98 12.52
CA ASP A 100 -2.11 -13.00 12.36
C ASP A 100 -2.63 -11.56 12.41
N ASP A 101 -1.76 -10.64 12.84
CA ASP A 101 -1.92 -9.22 12.56
C ASP A 101 -1.76 -8.96 11.06
N VAL A 102 -2.31 -7.86 10.56
CA VAL A 102 -2.35 -7.58 9.13
C VAL A 102 -1.92 -6.16 8.80
N CYS A 103 -1.16 -6.02 7.71
CA CYS A 103 -0.89 -4.75 7.05
C CYS A 103 -1.72 -4.67 5.76
N LEU A 104 -2.56 -3.64 5.62
CA LEU A 104 -3.27 -3.31 4.39
C LEU A 104 -2.60 -2.13 3.71
N VAL A 105 -2.34 -2.28 2.41
CA VAL A 105 -1.87 -1.19 1.54
C VAL A 105 -2.83 -1.04 0.37
N LEU A 106 -3.20 0.20 0.03
CA LEU A 106 -3.98 0.45 -1.17
C LEU A 106 -3.10 0.34 -2.42
N GLY A 107 -3.59 -0.36 -3.43
CA GLY A 107 -2.85 -0.73 -4.63
C GLY A 107 -2.42 0.43 -5.53
N ASP A 108 -2.93 1.64 -5.25
CA ASP A 108 -2.67 2.86 -6.02
C ASP A 108 -1.90 3.93 -5.22
N ASN A 109 -1.38 3.58 -4.04
CA ASN A 109 -0.62 4.49 -3.19
C ASN A 109 0.89 4.27 -3.35
N ILE A 110 1.61 5.35 -3.55
CA ILE A 110 3.07 5.38 -3.66
C ILE A 110 3.63 6.14 -2.47
N PHE A 111 4.61 5.53 -1.80
CA PHE A 111 5.30 6.11 -0.65
C PHE A 111 6.80 6.23 -0.96
N TYR A 112 7.37 7.39 -0.72
CA TYR A 112 8.81 7.61 -0.84
C TYR A 112 9.29 8.60 0.22
N GLY A 113 10.33 8.26 0.95
CA GLY A 113 10.92 9.15 1.94
C GLY A 113 12.00 8.47 2.77
N TYR A 114 12.93 9.30 3.27
CA TYR A 114 13.97 8.83 4.16
C TYR A 114 13.39 8.31 5.48
N GLY A 115 13.91 7.20 5.97
CA GLY A 115 13.48 6.62 7.25
C GLY A 115 12.20 5.78 7.19
N PHE A 116 11.60 5.58 6.01
CA PHE A 116 10.33 4.86 5.87
C PHE A 116 10.37 3.46 6.47
N SER A 117 11.42 2.68 6.23
CA SER A 117 11.56 1.35 6.84
C SER A 117 11.53 1.39 8.36
N GLY A 118 12.11 2.44 8.99
CA GLY A 118 12.03 2.64 10.44
C GLY A 118 10.61 2.89 10.93
N MET A 119 9.82 3.68 10.19
CA MET A 119 8.40 3.93 10.51
C MET A 119 7.57 2.65 10.39
N LEU A 120 7.80 1.83 9.36
CA LEU A 120 7.16 0.52 9.20
C LEU A 120 7.49 -0.42 10.38
N GLN A 121 8.74 -0.43 10.84
CA GLN A 121 9.13 -1.22 12.01
C GLN A 121 8.50 -0.68 13.32
N ASN A 122 8.32 0.63 13.47
CA ASN A 122 7.60 1.21 14.60
C ASN A 122 6.13 0.78 14.60
N ALA A 123 5.46 0.81 13.46
CA ALA A 123 4.09 0.31 13.32
C ALA A 123 3.98 -1.17 13.75
N LYS A 124 4.93 -2.02 13.34
CA LYS A 124 4.99 -3.42 13.80
C LYS A 124 5.18 -3.54 15.31
N LYS A 125 6.05 -2.71 15.91
CA LYS A 125 6.25 -2.70 17.37
C LYS A 125 4.98 -2.27 18.12
N ASN A 126 4.17 -1.37 17.55
CA ASN A 126 2.89 -0.98 18.12
C ASN A 126 1.91 -2.15 18.16
N LEU A 127 1.87 -3.00 17.12
CA LEU A 127 1.04 -4.22 17.11
C LEU A 127 1.39 -5.16 18.28
N LEU A 128 2.68 -5.35 18.57
CA LEU A 128 3.12 -6.17 19.73
C LEU A 128 2.61 -5.63 21.08
N ARG A 129 2.20 -4.35 21.12
CA ARG A 129 1.61 -3.67 22.28
C ARG A 129 0.08 -3.59 22.21
N GLY A 130 -0.54 -4.32 21.26
CA GLY A 130 -1.98 -4.28 21.02
C GLY A 130 -2.47 -2.95 20.43
N LYS A 131 -1.61 -2.18 19.74
CA LYS A 131 -1.96 -0.91 19.12
C LYS A 131 -1.88 -1.02 17.61
N SER A 132 -2.95 -0.65 16.94
CA SER A 132 -2.99 -0.45 15.49
C SER A 132 -2.35 0.89 15.10
N THR A 133 -1.81 0.98 13.89
CA THR A 133 -1.15 2.19 13.40
C THR A 133 -1.67 2.54 12.01
N VAL A 134 -2.03 3.80 11.81
CA VAL A 134 -2.32 4.41 10.52
C VAL A 134 -1.33 5.55 10.27
N PHE A 135 -1.21 5.98 9.02
CA PHE A 135 -0.24 7.02 8.65
C PHE A 135 -0.98 8.28 8.23
N GLY A 136 -0.51 9.43 8.74
CA GLY A 136 -1.03 10.74 8.42
C GLY A 136 -0.07 11.53 7.55
N TYR A 137 -0.59 12.20 6.52
CA TYR A 137 0.17 13.06 5.61
C TYR A 137 -0.51 14.42 5.47
N TYR A 138 0.29 15.50 5.53
CA TYR A 138 -0.22 16.85 5.42
C TYR A 138 -0.57 17.17 3.96
N VAL A 139 -1.84 17.55 3.70
CA VAL A 139 -2.38 17.85 2.37
C VAL A 139 -3.04 19.21 2.35
N ASN A 140 -3.22 19.78 1.15
CA ASN A 140 -3.91 21.07 0.95
C ASN A 140 -5.43 20.91 0.75
N ASP A 141 -5.89 19.69 0.44
CA ASP A 141 -7.27 19.33 0.08
C ASP A 141 -7.81 18.18 0.97
N PRO A 142 -7.79 18.35 2.33
CA PRO A 142 -8.09 17.28 3.27
C PRO A 142 -9.51 16.72 3.15
N GLU A 143 -10.47 17.49 2.64
CA GLU A 143 -11.87 17.09 2.44
C GLU A 143 -12.05 15.89 1.49
N ARG A 144 -11.01 15.50 0.77
CA ARG A 144 -11.02 14.33 -0.14
C ARG A 144 -10.76 13.02 0.57
N TYR A 145 -10.26 13.05 1.81
CA TYR A 145 -9.69 11.90 2.53
C TYR A 145 -10.34 11.70 3.90
N GLY A 146 -10.02 10.62 4.56
CA GLY A 146 -10.18 10.51 6.00
C GLY A 146 -9.22 11.48 6.69
N VAL A 147 -9.70 12.32 7.59
CA VAL A 147 -8.92 13.38 8.25
C VAL A 147 -8.76 13.07 9.72
N ALA A 148 -7.51 13.06 10.20
CA ALA A 148 -7.18 12.87 11.61
C ALA A 148 -7.05 14.23 12.31
N GLU A 149 -7.71 14.37 13.48
CA GLU A 149 -7.59 15.52 14.38
C GLU A 149 -6.71 15.16 15.58
N PHE A 150 -5.90 16.10 16.03
CA PHE A 150 -4.98 15.91 17.14
C PHE A 150 -5.22 16.94 18.25
N ASP A 151 -4.95 16.54 19.50
CA ASP A 151 -4.89 17.46 20.62
C ASP A 151 -3.55 18.23 20.67
N SER A 152 -3.37 19.06 21.71
CA SER A 152 -2.15 19.85 21.92
C SER A 152 -0.90 19.00 22.14
N ASP A 153 -1.05 17.75 22.55
CA ASP A 153 0.03 16.80 22.83
C ASP A 153 0.34 15.92 21.60
N GLY A 154 -0.36 16.15 20.47
CA GLY A 154 -0.21 15.40 19.23
C GLY A 154 -0.85 14.01 19.28
N ILE A 155 -1.80 13.79 20.20
CA ILE A 155 -2.55 12.54 20.28
C ILE A 155 -3.79 12.66 19.39
N VAL A 156 -4.04 11.63 18.57
CA VAL A 156 -5.23 11.59 17.73
C VAL A 156 -6.50 11.51 18.60
N ILE A 157 -7.44 12.42 18.36
CA ILE A 157 -8.71 12.53 19.09
C ILE A 157 -9.93 12.25 18.24
N SER A 158 -9.86 12.45 16.95
CA SER A 158 -10.93 12.08 16.03
C SER A 158 -10.39 11.71 14.64
N ILE A 159 -11.16 10.91 13.91
CA ILE A 159 -10.96 10.66 12.47
C ILE A 159 -12.31 10.74 11.80
N GLU A 160 -12.42 11.57 10.73
CA GLU A 160 -13.65 11.80 9.99
C GLU A 160 -13.46 11.53 8.50
N GLU A 161 -14.37 10.78 7.89
CA GLU A 161 -14.33 10.46 6.46
C GLU A 161 -14.85 11.63 5.63
N LYS A 162 -14.00 12.17 4.76
CA LYS A 162 -14.33 13.24 3.80
C LYS A 162 -15.17 14.37 4.41
N PRO A 163 -14.67 15.02 5.48
CA PRO A 163 -15.41 16.04 6.18
C PRO A 163 -15.63 17.27 5.28
N LYS A 164 -16.82 17.86 5.36
CA LYS A 164 -17.11 19.14 4.67
C LYS A 164 -16.29 20.30 5.25
N ASN A 165 -16.02 20.25 6.54
CA ASN A 165 -15.22 21.23 7.28
C ASN A 165 -14.10 20.49 8.01
N PRO A 166 -12.96 20.22 7.36
CA PRO A 166 -11.86 19.49 7.95
C PRO A 166 -11.29 20.19 9.19
N LYS A 167 -11.05 19.46 10.28
CA LYS A 167 -10.49 19.99 11.52
C LYS A 167 -8.96 20.04 11.51
N SER A 168 -8.34 19.40 10.54
CA SER A 168 -6.90 19.43 10.30
C SER A 168 -6.59 19.21 8.82
N ASN A 169 -5.30 19.34 8.44
CA ASN A 169 -4.81 19.02 7.10
C ASN A 169 -4.17 17.63 7.02
N PHE A 170 -4.28 16.79 8.06
CA PHE A 170 -3.67 15.47 8.06
C PHE A 170 -4.62 14.41 7.52
N ALA A 171 -4.41 14.05 6.24
CA ALA A 171 -5.09 12.92 5.59
C ALA A 171 -4.54 11.59 6.11
N VAL A 172 -5.43 10.65 6.41
CA VAL A 172 -5.07 9.25 6.66
C VAL A 172 -4.83 8.58 5.31
N VAL A 173 -3.59 8.14 5.08
CA VAL A 173 -3.16 7.57 3.80
C VAL A 173 -3.40 6.06 3.74
N GLY A 174 -3.33 5.49 2.54
CA GLY A 174 -3.67 4.10 2.26
C GLY A 174 -2.66 3.05 2.75
N LEU A 175 -2.21 3.17 3.99
CA LEU A 175 -1.31 2.24 4.66
C LEU A 175 -1.75 2.05 6.12
N TYR A 176 -2.05 0.82 6.49
CA TYR A 176 -2.69 0.50 7.76
C TYR A 176 -2.07 -0.75 8.37
N PHE A 177 -1.72 -0.69 9.65
CA PHE A 177 -1.26 -1.82 10.45
C PHE A 177 -2.30 -2.11 11.54
N TYR A 178 -2.95 -3.25 11.46
CA TYR A 178 -4.01 -3.62 12.39
C TYR A 178 -3.71 -4.92 13.14
N THR A 179 -4.10 -4.95 14.40
CA THR A 179 -4.18 -6.21 15.15
C THR A 179 -5.22 -7.14 14.51
N ASN A 180 -5.13 -8.43 14.79
CA ASN A 180 -6.08 -9.43 14.29
C ASN A 180 -7.56 -9.09 14.56
N GLU A 181 -7.84 -8.30 15.59
CA GLU A 181 -9.19 -7.83 15.95
C GLU A 181 -9.90 -7.14 14.77
N VAL A 182 -9.15 -6.63 13.78
CA VAL A 182 -9.70 -5.93 12.62
C VAL A 182 -10.73 -6.74 11.85
N VAL A 183 -10.57 -8.06 11.78
CA VAL A 183 -11.52 -8.96 11.10
C VAL A 183 -12.90 -8.88 11.76
N GLN A 184 -12.93 -8.92 13.09
CA GLN A 184 -14.18 -8.84 13.85
C GLN A 184 -14.78 -7.44 13.84
N ILE A 185 -13.93 -6.40 13.82
CA ILE A 185 -14.38 -5.01 13.68
C ILE A 185 -15.01 -4.81 12.30
N ALA A 186 -14.34 -5.24 11.23
CA ALA A 186 -14.84 -5.11 9.86
C ALA A 186 -16.21 -5.81 9.63
N LYS A 187 -16.47 -6.92 10.32
CA LYS A 187 -17.76 -7.60 10.28
C LYS A 187 -18.89 -6.85 11.03
N LYS A 188 -18.56 -5.98 11.96
CA LYS A 188 -19.53 -5.26 12.81
C LYS A 188 -19.88 -3.88 12.31
N ILE A 189 -18.97 -3.22 11.59
CA ILE A 189 -19.23 -1.88 11.04
C ILE A 189 -20.38 -1.93 10.04
N LYS A 190 -21.12 -0.82 9.96
CA LYS A 190 -22.24 -0.67 9.02
C LYS A 190 -21.77 0.11 7.79
N PRO A 191 -22.33 -0.17 6.61
CA PRO A 191 -22.09 0.65 5.44
C PRO A 191 -22.41 2.12 5.70
N SER A 192 -21.61 3.03 5.19
CA SER A 192 -21.85 4.46 5.22
C SER A 192 -23.05 4.86 4.35
N HIS A 193 -23.40 6.14 4.34
CA HIS A 193 -24.41 6.67 3.41
C HIS A 193 -24.06 6.46 1.92
N ARG A 194 -22.80 6.13 1.61
CA ARG A 194 -22.34 5.75 0.26
C ARG A 194 -22.51 4.26 -0.05
N GLY A 195 -22.98 3.47 0.92
CA GLY A 195 -23.09 2.02 0.81
C GLY A 195 -21.78 1.27 1.02
N GLU A 196 -20.70 1.95 1.45
CA GLU A 196 -19.36 1.39 1.59
C GLU A 196 -19.03 1.07 3.04
N LEU A 197 -18.31 -0.04 3.27
CA LEU A 197 -17.67 -0.39 4.55
C LEU A 197 -16.37 0.44 4.65
N GLU A 198 -16.49 1.60 5.30
CA GLU A 198 -15.41 2.58 5.36
C GLU A 198 -14.27 2.13 6.28
N ILE A 199 -13.05 2.31 5.82
CA ILE A 199 -11.86 2.08 6.65
C ILE A 199 -11.82 3.07 7.84
N THR A 200 -12.36 4.27 7.65
CA THR A 200 -12.48 5.27 8.71
C THR A 200 -13.33 4.77 9.88
N SER A 201 -14.38 3.99 9.63
CA SER A 201 -15.19 3.38 10.70
C SER A 201 -14.38 2.34 11.49
N VAL A 202 -13.49 1.59 10.83
CA VAL A 202 -12.55 0.68 11.51
C VAL A 202 -11.59 1.49 12.39
N ASN A 203 -11.03 2.59 11.89
CA ASN A 203 -10.14 3.46 12.64
C ASN A 203 -10.81 4.08 13.87
N GLN A 204 -12.07 4.52 13.71
CA GLN A 204 -12.88 5.07 14.81
C GLN A 204 -13.10 4.04 15.92
N GLU A 205 -13.35 2.78 15.57
CA GLU A 205 -13.52 1.70 16.55
C GLU A 205 -12.23 1.47 17.35
N TYR A 206 -11.06 1.42 16.69
CA TYR A 206 -9.77 1.36 17.38
C TYR A 206 -9.48 2.60 18.22
N LEU A 207 -9.89 3.77 17.76
CA LEU A 207 -9.70 5.03 18.48
C LEU A 207 -10.52 5.04 19.79
N GLN A 208 -11.80 4.64 19.74
CA GLN A 208 -12.67 4.51 20.92
C GLN A 208 -12.12 3.54 21.95
N GLN A 209 -11.44 2.49 21.50
CA GLN A 209 -10.77 1.52 22.38
C GLN A 209 -9.39 2.00 22.86
N HIS A 210 -8.97 3.22 22.54
CA HIS A 210 -7.62 3.74 22.81
C HIS A 210 -6.49 2.86 22.23
N LYS A 211 -6.76 2.14 21.13
CA LYS A 211 -5.84 1.22 20.47
C LYS A 211 -5.30 1.75 19.13
N LEU A 212 -5.57 3.01 18.75
CA LEU A 212 -5.09 3.61 17.52
C LEU A 212 -3.88 4.51 17.77
N LYS A 213 -2.87 4.40 16.90
CA LYS A 213 -1.76 5.33 16.75
C LYS A 213 -1.77 5.94 15.36
N VAL A 214 -1.39 7.19 15.24
CA VAL A 214 -1.13 7.85 13.96
C VAL A 214 0.35 8.17 13.88
N GLU A 215 1.02 7.65 12.85
CA GLU A 215 2.41 7.96 12.52
C GLU A 215 2.41 9.04 11.45
N LEU A 216 3.03 10.19 11.70
CA LEU A 216 3.02 11.32 10.76
C LEU A 216 4.19 11.21 9.78
N LEU A 217 3.86 11.18 8.49
CA LEU A 217 4.82 11.31 7.39
C LEU A 217 5.24 12.77 7.31
N GLY A 218 6.49 13.07 7.71
CA GLY A 218 7.01 14.42 7.85
C GLY A 218 7.42 15.07 6.53
N ARG A 219 8.01 16.27 6.62
CA ARG A 219 8.60 16.96 5.47
C ARG A 219 9.70 16.12 4.82
N GLY A 220 9.77 16.15 3.49
CA GLY A 220 10.69 15.31 2.73
C GLY A 220 10.13 13.91 2.43
N PHE A 221 8.91 13.63 2.87
CA PHE A 221 8.15 12.45 2.47
C PHE A 221 7.23 12.79 1.28
N ALA A 222 7.10 11.87 0.35
CA ALA A 222 6.13 11.94 -0.73
C ALA A 222 5.13 10.80 -0.57
N TRP A 223 3.86 11.16 -0.52
CA TRP A 223 2.74 10.27 -0.70
C TRP A 223 1.98 10.72 -1.95
N LEU A 224 1.81 9.81 -2.90
CA LEU A 224 1.17 10.09 -4.18
C LEU A 224 -0.03 9.16 -4.34
N ASP A 225 -1.22 9.74 -4.49
CA ASP A 225 -2.42 9.04 -4.87
C ASP A 225 -2.58 9.14 -6.39
N THR A 226 -2.49 8.09 -7.12
CA THR A 226 -2.56 8.10 -8.59
C THR A 226 -4.01 8.10 -9.09
N GLY A 227 -4.91 8.87 -8.44
CA GLY A 227 -6.37 8.85 -8.62
C GLY A 227 -6.89 9.55 -9.87
N THR A 228 -6.11 10.45 -10.48
CA THR A 228 -6.45 11.24 -11.66
C THR A 228 -5.37 11.13 -12.72
N HIS A 229 -5.66 11.60 -13.95
CA HIS A 229 -4.65 11.63 -15.02
C HIS A 229 -3.44 12.49 -14.64
N ASP A 230 -3.68 13.66 -14.03
CA ASP A 230 -2.63 14.56 -13.60
C ASP A 230 -1.78 13.93 -12.48
N SER A 231 -2.40 13.39 -11.43
CA SER A 231 -1.66 12.76 -10.33
C SER A 231 -0.89 11.50 -10.76
N LEU A 232 -1.39 10.75 -11.76
CA LEU A 232 -0.65 9.63 -12.36
C LEU A 232 0.59 10.12 -13.12
N MET A 233 0.47 11.20 -13.88
CA MET A 233 1.59 11.82 -14.60
C MET A 233 2.63 12.38 -13.61
N GLU A 234 2.19 13.12 -12.60
CA GLU A 234 3.05 13.68 -11.55
C GLU A 234 3.82 12.58 -10.81
N ALA A 235 3.17 11.47 -10.47
CA ALA A 235 3.80 10.32 -9.86
C ALA A 235 4.92 9.75 -10.76
N GLY A 236 4.66 9.59 -12.06
CA GLY A 236 5.66 9.14 -13.01
C GLY A 236 6.86 10.07 -13.10
N GLN A 237 6.64 11.39 -13.18
CA GLN A 237 7.68 12.42 -13.23
C GLN A 237 8.50 12.47 -11.93
N PHE A 238 7.84 12.35 -10.79
CA PHE A 238 8.51 12.31 -9.49
C PHE A 238 9.47 11.13 -9.39
N ILE A 239 8.99 9.91 -9.69
CA ILE A 239 9.80 8.69 -9.65
C ILE A 239 10.96 8.79 -10.66
N GLU A 240 10.70 9.23 -11.90
CA GLU A 240 11.72 9.45 -12.91
C GLU A 240 12.84 10.37 -12.39
N THR A 241 12.45 11.50 -11.79
CA THR A 241 13.40 12.50 -11.29
C THR A 241 14.30 11.91 -10.20
N ILE A 242 13.70 11.21 -9.23
CA ILE A 242 14.44 10.59 -8.13
C ILE A 242 15.40 9.53 -8.66
N GLU A 243 14.91 8.58 -9.48
CA GLU A 243 15.75 7.51 -10.03
C GLU A 243 16.90 8.04 -10.89
N LYS A 244 16.65 9.04 -11.74
CA LYS A 244 17.71 9.65 -12.58
C LYS A 244 18.76 10.39 -11.76
N ARG A 245 18.36 11.05 -10.66
CA ARG A 245 19.30 11.81 -9.83
C ARG A 245 20.13 10.93 -8.92
N GLN A 246 19.54 9.90 -8.34
CA GLN A 246 20.23 9.02 -7.40
C GLN A 246 20.93 7.84 -8.09
N GLY A 247 20.48 7.44 -9.27
CA GLY A 247 20.94 6.21 -9.92
C GLY A 247 20.47 4.94 -9.22
N LEU A 248 19.50 5.07 -8.29
CA LEU A 248 18.86 3.98 -7.55
C LEU A 248 17.40 3.90 -7.94
N LYS A 249 16.86 2.68 -7.98
CA LYS A 249 15.45 2.47 -8.31
C LYS A 249 14.55 2.57 -7.08
N VAL A 250 13.36 3.12 -7.28
CA VAL A 250 12.27 3.10 -6.30
C VAL A 250 11.41 1.87 -6.54
N ALA A 251 11.04 1.15 -5.47
CA ALA A 251 10.20 -0.05 -5.56
C ALA A 251 10.71 -1.13 -6.55
N CYS A 252 12.02 -1.33 -6.62
CA CYS A 252 12.63 -2.45 -7.33
C CYS A 252 12.50 -3.71 -6.48
N LEU A 253 11.55 -4.58 -6.81
CA LEU A 253 11.20 -5.73 -5.98
C LEU A 253 12.37 -6.71 -5.83
N GLU A 254 13.14 -6.94 -6.89
CA GLU A 254 14.29 -7.83 -6.91
C GLU A 254 15.44 -7.30 -6.02
N GLU A 255 15.69 -5.99 -6.05
CA GLU A 255 16.66 -5.35 -5.16
C GLU A 255 16.23 -5.49 -3.69
N ILE A 256 14.96 -5.17 -3.38
CA ILE A 256 14.42 -5.27 -2.03
C ILE A 256 14.50 -6.73 -1.55
N ALA A 257 14.10 -7.68 -2.38
CA ALA A 257 14.18 -9.11 -2.07
C ALA A 257 15.62 -9.55 -1.74
N TYR A 258 16.60 -9.09 -2.52
CA TYR A 258 18.01 -9.36 -2.27
C TYR A 258 18.50 -8.70 -0.98
N ARG A 259 18.24 -7.41 -0.78
CA ARG A 259 18.68 -6.65 0.41
C ARG A 259 18.01 -7.14 1.70
N MET A 260 16.77 -7.65 1.61
CA MET A 260 16.04 -8.24 2.72
C MET A 260 16.39 -9.72 2.95
N ASN A 261 17.33 -10.29 2.18
CA ASN A 261 17.72 -11.70 2.21
C ASN A 261 16.56 -12.68 1.90
N TYR A 262 15.58 -12.27 1.11
CA TYR A 262 14.52 -13.16 0.62
C TYR A 262 15.01 -14.03 -0.52
N ILE A 263 15.96 -13.52 -1.31
CA ILE A 263 16.63 -14.25 -2.40
C ILE A 263 18.15 -14.16 -2.30
N SER A 264 18.82 -15.13 -2.87
CA SER A 264 20.29 -15.16 -2.97
C SER A 264 20.80 -14.28 -4.13
N LEU A 265 22.11 -13.97 -4.12
CA LEU A 265 22.78 -13.31 -5.24
C LEU A 265 22.62 -14.09 -6.57
N ASN A 266 22.64 -15.43 -6.51
CA ASN A 266 22.44 -16.26 -7.70
C ASN A 266 21.04 -16.10 -8.26
N GLN A 267 20.02 -16.01 -7.40
CA GLN A 267 18.65 -15.76 -7.83
C GLN A 267 18.50 -14.36 -8.43
N LEU A 268 19.11 -13.33 -7.82
CA LEU A 268 19.11 -11.98 -8.39
C LEU A 268 19.71 -11.96 -9.81
N LYS A 269 20.85 -12.64 -10.01
CA LYS A 269 21.47 -12.77 -11.34
C LYS A 269 20.57 -13.48 -12.34
N LYS A 270 19.88 -14.54 -11.91
CA LYS A 270 18.93 -15.28 -12.73
C LYS A 270 17.75 -14.39 -13.19
N LEU A 271 17.21 -13.57 -12.28
CA LEU A 271 16.13 -12.61 -12.59
C LEU A 271 16.60 -11.50 -13.53
N ALA A 272 17.85 -11.04 -13.39
CA ALA A 272 18.39 -9.98 -14.23
C ALA A 272 18.69 -10.41 -15.68
N GLU A 273 19.04 -11.68 -15.91
CA GLU A 273 19.51 -12.19 -17.23
C GLU A 273 18.49 -11.98 -18.36
N PRO A 274 17.19 -12.32 -18.22
CA PRO A 274 16.21 -12.04 -19.26
C PRO A 274 16.06 -10.56 -19.61
N LEU A 275 16.36 -9.68 -18.63
CA LEU A 275 16.18 -8.23 -18.71
C LEU A 275 17.48 -7.47 -19.11
N LYS A 276 18.57 -8.16 -19.37
CA LYS A 276 19.90 -7.56 -19.62
C LYS A 276 19.98 -6.54 -20.76
N LYS A 277 19.01 -6.56 -21.69
CA LYS A 277 18.97 -5.63 -22.82
C LYS A 277 18.27 -4.30 -22.51
N ASN A 278 17.63 -4.16 -21.34
CA ASN A 278 16.97 -2.93 -20.92
C ASN A 278 17.62 -2.32 -19.67
N GLY A 279 17.27 -1.06 -19.37
CA GLY A 279 17.87 -0.32 -18.26
C GLY A 279 17.58 -0.93 -16.89
N TYR A 280 16.41 -1.58 -16.73
CA TYR A 280 16.04 -2.25 -15.47
C TYR A 280 16.97 -3.45 -15.18
N GLY A 281 17.15 -4.32 -16.16
CA GLY A 281 18.06 -5.47 -16.01
C GLY A 281 19.53 -5.06 -15.86
N GLN A 282 19.98 -4.01 -16.54
CA GLN A 282 21.34 -3.45 -16.36
C GLN A 282 21.55 -2.95 -14.93
N TYR A 283 20.53 -2.34 -14.33
CA TYR A 283 20.55 -1.95 -12.91
C TYR A 283 20.72 -3.17 -11.99
N LEU A 284 19.94 -4.23 -12.18
CA LEU A 284 20.06 -5.47 -11.39
C LEU A 284 21.43 -6.14 -11.56
N LEU A 285 21.97 -6.15 -12.78
CA LEU A 285 23.32 -6.70 -13.05
C LEU A 285 24.42 -5.85 -12.40
N LYS A 286 24.26 -4.53 -12.30
CA LYS A 286 25.18 -3.65 -11.57
C LYS A 286 25.13 -3.98 -10.07
N LEU A 287 23.92 -4.06 -9.49
CA LEU A 287 23.70 -4.42 -8.08
C LEU A 287 24.33 -5.77 -7.74
N ALA A 288 24.25 -6.75 -8.65
CA ALA A 288 24.80 -8.08 -8.46
C ALA A 288 26.35 -8.14 -8.51
N LYS A 289 27.02 -7.04 -8.78
CA LYS A 289 28.50 -6.91 -8.77
C LYS A 289 29.03 -6.18 -7.52
N GLU A 290 28.15 -5.47 -6.79
CA GLU A 290 28.45 -4.83 -5.51
C GLU A 290 28.54 -5.88 -4.37
#